data_5bf4760966d12edde7c91aae8bb66f62
#
_entry.id   5bf4760966d12edde7c91aae8bb66f62
#
_cell.length_a   1.000
_cell.length_b   1.000
_cell.length_c   1.000
_cell.angle_alpha   90.00
_cell.angle_beta   90.00
_cell.angle_gamma   90.00
#
_symmetry.space_group_name_H-M   'P 1'
#
loop_
_entity.id
_entity.type
_entity.pdbx_description
1 polymer ?
#
loop_
_entity_poly.entity_id
_entity_poly.type
_entity_poly.pdbx_seq_one_letter_code
_entity_poly.pdbx_strand_id
1 'polypeptide(L)'
;NVCYNLDANELIKSIKGDLLYLDPPYNSRQYCDAYHLLENVARWEKPKVYGVARKMDRTSLKSDYCMIAATKAFEELIENADAKYILLSYNNMSDKGNDRSNAKISDEDIMKILSKKGKVIVFESDYKSFSTGKSDIQDNKERLFLCEVFSKEKKKMNISCPFNYIGGKFKLLEQLQPLFNEKE
;
A
#
# COMPACT_ATOMS: atom_id res chain seq x y z
N ASN A 1 17.92 -6.92 9.44
CA ASN A 1 16.96 -6.18 8.61
C ASN A 1 17.65 -5.73 7.33
N VAL A 2 16.97 -5.87 6.18
CA VAL A 2 17.45 -5.43 4.87
C VAL A 2 16.48 -4.37 4.37
N CYS A 3 17.01 -3.30 3.77
CA CYS A 3 16.22 -2.23 3.16
C CYS A 3 16.57 -2.16 1.68
N TYR A 4 15.55 -2.11 0.83
CA TYR A 4 15.68 -1.99 -0.62
C TYR A 4 15.09 -0.65 -1.07
N ASN A 5 15.76 0.02 -2.00
CA ASN A 5 15.25 1.19 -2.70
C ASN A 5 15.07 0.84 -4.18
N LEU A 6 14.02 0.08 -4.47
CA LEU A 6 13.70 -0.45 -5.79
C LEU A 6 12.20 -0.26 -6.06
N ASP A 7 11.82 -0.36 -7.33
CA ASP A 7 10.42 -0.49 -7.70
C ASP A 7 9.82 -1.76 -7.08
N ALA A 8 8.59 -1.65 -6.54
CA ALA A 8 7.97 -2.74 -5.81
C ALA A 8 7.66 -3.95 -6.70
N ASN A 9 7.27 -3.71 -7.97
CA ASN A 9 6.95 -4.77 -8.92
C ASN A 9 8.21 -5.51 -9.39
N GLU A 10 9.37 -4.84 -9.39
CA GLU A 10 10.64 -5.49 -9.67
C GLU A 10 11.17 -6.24 -8.44
N LEU A 11 11.08 -5.62 -7.26
CA LEU A 11 11.55 -6.24 -6.01
C LEU A 11 10.80 -7.52 -5.70
N ILE A 12 9.47 -7.55 -5.88
CA ILE A 12 8.63 -8.71 -5.53
C ILE A 12 9.04 -9.98 -6.27
N LYS A 13 9.62 -9.86 -7.47
CA LYS A 13 10.09 -11.00 -8.27
C LYS A 13 11.29 -11.73 -7.65
N SER A 14 12.00 -11.08 -6.72
CA SER A 14 13.26 -11.58 -6.13
C SER A 14 13.17 -11.90 -4.63
N ILE A 15 12.08 -11.51 -3.96
CA ILE A 15 11.90 -11.72 -2.54
C ILE A 15 10.80 -12.74 -2.26
N LYS A 16 10.90 -13.39 -1.11
CA LYS A 16 9.84 -14.24 -0.57
C LYS A 16 9.78 -14.14 0.94
N GLY A 17 8.63 -14.45 1.52
CA GLY A 17 8.45 -14.35 2.96
C GLY A 17 7.18 -15.06 3.44
N ASP A 18 6.97 -15.05 4.73
CA ASP A 18 5.74 -15.59 5.31
C ASP A 18 4.59 -14.57 5.20
N LEU A 19 4.87 -13.31 5.46
CA LEU A 19 3.91 -12.20 5.36
C LEU A 19 4.46 -11.09 4.47
N LEU A 20 3.68 -10.71 3.47
CA LEU A 20 3.90 -9.53 2.65
C LEU A 20 2.92 -8.44 3.09
N TYR A 21 3.43 -7.36 3.69
CA TYR A 21 2.63 -6.17 3.99
C TYR A 21 2.75 -5.16 2.85
N LEU A 22 1.61 -4.71 2.34
CA LEU A 22 1.50 -3.75 1.25
C LEU A 22 0.75 -2.51 1.71
N ASP A 23 1.34 -1.35 1.52
CA ASP A 23 0.74 -0.03 1.80
C ASP A 23 1.05 0.92 0.62
N PRO A 24 0.50 0.62 -0.58
CA PRO A 24 0.77 1.41 -1.77
C PRO A 24 0.10 2.78 -1.69
N PRO A 25 0.60 3.79 -2.43
CA PRO A 25 -0.14 5.02 -2.60
C PRO A 25 -1.49 4.73 -3.27
N TYR A 26 -2.57 5.25 -2.70
CA TYR A 26 -3.94 4.95 -3.15
C TYR A 26 -4.57 6.03 -4.03
N ASN A 27 -4.00 7.24 -4.08
CA ASN A 27 -4.56 8.36 -4.85
C ASN A 27 -3.56 8.92 -5.87
N SER A 28 -3.97 9.96 -6.63
CA SER A 28 -3.15 10.56 -7.68
C SER A 28 -1.98 11.40 -7.19
N ARG A 29 -1.77 11.52 -5.87
CA ARG A 29 -0.68 12.32 -5.30
C ARG A 29 0.62 11.55 -5.35
N GLN A 30 1.48 11.93 -6.28
CA GLN A 30 2.81 11.36 -6.43
C GLN A 30 3.72 11.78 -5.27
N TYR A 31 4.37 10.84 -4.62
CA TYR A 31 5.34 11.14 -3.55
C TYR A 31 6.53 11.95 -4.07
N CYS A 32 6.96 11.72 -5.30
CA CYS A 32 8.01 12.53 -5.92
C CYS A 32 7.62 14.00 -6.08
N ASP A 33 6.33 14.35 -6.11
CA ASP A 33 5.90 15.75 -6.14
C ASP A 33 5.99 16.42 -4.75
N ALA A 34 5.83 15.66 -3.68
CA ALA A 34 5.86 16.16 -2.31
C ALA A 34 7.27 16.14 -1.71
N TYR A 35 8.05 15.10 -1.99
CA TYR A 35 9.29 14.79 -1.27
C TYR A 35 10.58 14.96 -2.08
N HIS A 36 10.51 15.29 -3.39
CA HIS A 36 11.70 15.39 -4.24
C HIS A 36 12.78 16.34 -3.71
N LEU A 37 12.38 17.42 -3.04
CA LEU A 37 13.37 18.35 -2.46
C LEU A 37 14.15 17.71 -1.32
N LEU A 38 13.47 17.01 -0.42
CA LEU A 38 14.11 16.32 0.70
C LEU A 38 14.99 15.17 0.21
N GLU A 39 14.56 14.47 -0.82
CA GLU A 39 15.33 13.41 -1.48
C GLU A 39 16.61 13.97 -2.09
N ASN A 40 16.55 15.09 -2.80
CA ASN A 40 17.72 15.76 -3.35
C ASN A 40 18.69 16.21 -2.26
N VAL A 41 18.19 16.69 -1.13
CA VAL A 41 19.02 17.06 0.03
C VAL A 41 19.71 15.83 0.61
N ALA A 42 18.96 14.74 0.79
CA ALA A 42 19.50 13.49 1.34
C ALA A 42 20.58 12.88 0.44
N ARG A 43 20.42 12.98 -0.87
CA ARG A 43 21.41 12.51 -1.86
C ARG A 43 22.49 13.51 -2.16
N TRP A 44 22.39 14.74 -1.65
CA TRP A 44 23.28 15.86 -1.95
C TRP A 44 23.33 16.20 -3.45
N GLU A 45 22.20 16.08 -4.13
CA GLU A 45 22.08 16.31 -5.57
C GLU A 45 21.48 17.69 -5.88
N LYS A 46 21.94 18.30 -6.96
CA LYS A 46 21.44 19.56 -7.51
C LYS A 46 20.94 19.35 -8.94
N PRO A 47 19.76 18.72 -9.12
CA PRO A 47 19.26 18.42 -10.44
C PRO A 47 18.92 19.70 -11.22
N LYS A 48 18.97 19.60 -12.55
CA LYS A 48 18.52 20.67 -13.43
C LYS A 48 17.05 20.95 -13.23
N VAL A 49 16.69 22.23 -13.12
CA VAL A 49 15.31 22.66 -12.89
C VAL A 49 14.77 23.43 -14.10
N TYR A 50 13.46 23.35 -14.31
CA TYR A 50 12.79 23.88 -15.47
C TYR A 50 11.56 24.72 -15.09
N GLY A 51 11.14 25.57 -16.00
CA GLY A 51 9.93 26.39 -15.88
C GLY A 51 10.00 27.47 -14.81
N VAL A 52 8.91 28.20 -14.66
CA VAL A 52 8.76 29.31 -13.70
C VAL A 52 8.86 28.79 -12.25
N ALA A 53 8.29 27.62 -11.98
CA ALA A 53 8.26 27.01 -10.65
C ALA A 53 9.58 26.31 -10.27
N ARG A 54 10.59 26.39 -11.13
CA ARG A 54 11.91 25.79 -10.90
C ARG A 54 11.86 24.36 -10.36
N LYS A 55 11.15 23.50 -11.06
CA LYS A 55 11.01 22.07 -10.68
C LYS A 55 11.94 21.20 -11.50
N MET A 56 12.51 20.16 -10.88
CA MET A 56 13.22 19.11 -11.59
C MET A 56 12.26 18.24 -12.38
N ASP A 57 12.77 17.54 -13.39
CA ASP A 57 12.03 16.46 -14.03
C ASP A 57 11.90 15.28 -13.05
N ARG A 58 10.66 14.80 -12.87
CA ARG A 58 10.29 13.71 -11.97
C ARG A 58 9.59 12.56 -12.69
N THR A 59 9.65 12.56 -14.00
CA THR A 59 8.94 11.58 -14.83
C THR A 59 9.33 10.15 -14.47
N SER A 60 10.61 9.90 -14.26
CA SER A 60 11.14 8.58 -13.86
C SER A 60 10.86 8.19 -12.41
N LEU A 61 10.37 9.12 -11.59
CA LEU A 61 10.10 8.90 -10.16
C LEU A 61 8.60 8.69 -9.89
N LYS A 62 7.77 8.70 -10.93
CA LYS A 62 6.32 8.52 -10.78
C LYS A 62 5.99 7.07 -10.50
N SER A 63 5.07 6.87 -9.55
CA SER A 63 4.53 5.56 -9.25
C SER A 63 3.29 5.27 -10.10
N ASP A 64 3.23 4.09 -10.69
CA ASP A 64 2.07 3.60 -11.43
C ASP A 64 0.85 3.44 -10.53
N TYR A 65 1.04 3.21 -9.23
CA TYR A 65 -0.04 3.14 -8.25
C TYR A 65 -0.82 4.45 -8.07
N CYS A 66 -0.25 5.59 -8.46
CA CYS A 66 -0.93 6.88 -8.49
C CYS A 66 -1.58 7.20 -9.84
N MET A 67 -1.56 6.29 -10.80
CA MET A 67 -1.99 6.49 -12.18
C MET A 67 -3.13 5.54 -12.56
N ILE A 68 -3.62 5.65 -13.79
CA ILE A 68 -4.63 4.73 -14.36
C ILE A 68 -4.12 3.28 -14.40
N ALA A 69 -2.80 3.10 -14.49
CA ALA A 69 -2.17 1.78 -14.50
C ALA A 69 -2.18 1.06 -13.14
N ALA A 70 -2.67 1.67 -12.07
CA ALA A 70 -2.59 1.15 -10.71
C ALA A 70 -3.15 -0.27 -10.55
N THR A 71 -4.33 -0.53 -11.11
CA THR A 71 -4.97 -1.86 -11.05
C THR A 71 -4.07 -2.92 -11.70
N LYS A 72 -3.50 -2.62 -12.86
CA LYS A 72 -2.61 -3.54 -13.57
C LYS A 72 -1.30 -3.77 -12.82
N ALA A 73 -0.69 -2.70 -12.28
CA ALA A 73 0.52 -2.80 -11.48
C ALA A 73 0.28 -3.65 -10.22
N PHE A 74 -0.88 -3.47 -9.57
CA PHE A 74 -1.26 -4.25 -8.40
C PHE A 74 -1.49 -5.73 -8.76
N GLU A 75 -2.18 -6.03 -9.85
CA GLU A 75 -2.40 -7.40 -10.32
C GLU A 75 -1.05 -8.11 -10.58
N GLU A 76 -0.13 -7.46 -11.30
CA GLU A 76 1.21 -7.99 -11.56
C GLU A 76 2.00 -8.25 -10.27
N LEU A 77 1.94 -7.32 -9.30
CA LEU A 77 2.61 -7.49 -8.01
C LEU A 77 2.07 -8.71 -7.25
N ILE A 78 0.74 -8.85 -7.17
CA ILE A 78 0.10 -9.97 -6.47
C ILE A 78 0.38 -11.30 -7.17
N GLU A 79 0.37 -11.34 -8.50
CA GLU A 79 0.71 -12.56 -9.26
C GLU A 79 2.13 -13.03 -8.97
N ASN A 80 3.10 -12.12 -8.88
CA ASN A 80 4.51 -12.42 -8.61
C ASN A 80 4.84 -12.59 -7.12
N ALA A 81 3.91 -12.28 -6.21
CA ALA A 81 4.16 -12.40 -4.78
C ALA A 81 4.36 -13.87 -4.35
N ASP A 82 5.49 -14.15 -3.70
CA ASP A 82 5.80 -15.43 -3.06
C ASP A 82 5.73 -15.27 -1.53
N ALA A 83 4.53 -15.35 -1.00
CA ALA A 83 4.24 -15.21 0.42
C ALA A 83 3.11 -16.15 0.83
N LYS A 84 3.03 -16.50 2.12
CA LYS A 84 1.91 -17.28 2.66
C LYS A 84 0.70 -16.42 2.93
N TYR A 85 0.96 -15.19 3.38
CA TYR A 85 -0.07 -14.20 3.67
C TYR A 85 0.28 -12.90 3.00
N ILE A 86 -0.74 -12.25 2.44
CA ILE A 86 -0.63 -10.89 1.93
C ILE A 86 -1.58 -10.02 2.74
N LEU A 87 -1.06 -8.96 3.33
CA LEU A 87 -1.82 -7.99 4.10
C LEU A 87 -1.75 -6.64 3.38
N LEU A 88 -2.84 -6.28 2.71
CA LEU A 88 -2.95 -5.01 2.00
C LEU A 88 -3.68 -3.99 2.88
N SER A 89 -3.07 -2.83 3.06
CA SER A 89 -3.71 -1.64 3.62
C SER A 89 -4.21 -0.76 2.49
N TYR A 90 -5.51 -0.49 2.47
CA TYR A 90 -6.12 0.37 1.45
C TYR A 90 -7.39 1.04 1.99
N ASN A 91 -7.63 2.30 1.62
CA ASN A 91 -8.83 3.00 2.06
C ASN A 91 -10.06 2.71 1.18
N ASN A 92 -11.23 3.21 1.59
CA ASN A 92 -12.49 3.04 0.87
C ASN A 92 -12.87 4.26 0.02
N MET A 93 -11.90 4.97 -0.54
CA MET A 93 -12.08 6.27 -1.19
C MET A 93 -12.20 6.20 -2.72
N SER A 94 -12.51 5.04 -3.31
CA SER A 94 -12.57 4.91 -4.78
C SER A 94 -13.58 5.86 -5.41
N ASP A 95 -14.75 6.09 -4.76
CA ASP A 95 -15.86 6.87 -5.33
C ASP A 95 -16.32 8.04 -4.45
N LYS A 96 -15.62 8.34 -3.35
CA LYS A 96 -16.10 9.28 -2.32
C LYS A 96 -15.49 10.68 -2.39
N GLY A 97 -14.45 10.88 -3.16
CA GLY A 97 -13.71 12.15 -3.24
C GLY A 97 -13.77 12.79 -4.61
N ASN A 98 -12.87 13.74 -4.83
CA ASN A 98 -12.60 14.28 -6.17
C ASN A 98 -11.51 13.42 -6.84
N ASP A 99 -11.29 13.60 -8.15
CA ASP A 99 -10.32 12.84 -8.95
C ASP A 99 -8.91 12.74 -8.36
N ARG A 100 -8.51 13.70 -7.50
CA ARG A 100 -7.19 13.73 -6.87
C ARG A 100 -7.14 12.93 -5.56
N SER A 101 -8.27 12.79 -4.88
CA SER A 101 -8.36 12.08 -3.59
C SER A 101 -8.93 10.68 -3.73
N ASN A 102 -9.57 10.37 -4.86
CA ASN A 102 -10.11 9.04 -5.09
C ASN A 102 -9.01 7.99 -5.15
N ALA A 103 -9.29 6.85 -4.56
CA ALA A 103 -8.46 5.67 -4.70
C ALA A 103 -8.42 5.23 -6.17
N LYS A 104 -7.27 4.75 -6.61
CA LYS A 104 -7.04 4.38 -8.01
C LYS A 104 -7.45 2.96 -8.35
N ILE A 105 -7.53 2.09 -7.34
CA ILE A 105 -7.96 0.71 -7.49
C ILE A 105 -9.32 0.58 -6.82
N SER A 106 -10.29 0.05 -7.53
CA SER A 106 -11.63 -0.18 -6.99
C SER A 106 -11.64 -1.34 -5.99
N ASP A 107 -12.64 -1.36 -5.10
CA ASP A 107 -12.83 -2.45 -4.15
C ASP A 107 -13.05 -3.78 -4.85
N GLU A 108 -13.80 -3.76 -5.95
CA GLU A 108 -14.05 -4.93 -6.78
C GLU A 108 -12.77 -5.49 -7.38
N ASP A 109 -11.90 -4.62 -7.90
CA ASP A 109 -10.61 -5.04 -8.46
C ASP A 109 -9.70 -5.62 -7.38
N ILE A 110 -9.61 -4.99 -6.20
CA ILE A 110 -8.82 -5.50 -5.07
C ILE A 110 -9.29 -6.90 -4.71
N MET A 111 -10.59 -7.07 -4.48
CA MET A 111 -11.17 -8.36 -4.12
C MET A 111 -10.98 -9.41 -5.21
N LYS A 112 -11.17 -9.05 -6.46
CA LYS A 112 -10.99 -9.93 -7.62
C LYS A 112 -9.53 -10.41 -7.73
N ILE A 113 -8.57 -9.50 -7.61
CA ILE A 113 -7.14 -9.80 -7.72
C ILE A 113 -6.69 -10.69 -6.56
N LEU A 114 -7.00 -10.30 -5.31
CA LEU A 114 -6.59 -11.06 -4.14
C LEU A 114 -7.26 -12.44 -4.07
N SER A 115 -8.54 -12.55 -4.47
CA SER A 115 -9.27 -13.82 -4.46
C SER A 115 -8.74 -14.84 -5.47
N LYS A 116 -8.08 -14.41 -6.54
CA LYS A 116 -7.34 -15.32 -7.43
C LYS A 116 -6.14 -15.96 -6.73
N LYS A 117 -5.55 -15.25 -5.77
CA LYS A 117 -4.32 -15.67 -5.07
C LYS A 117 -4.60 -16.48 -3.80
N GLY A 118 -5.71 -16.18 -3.10
CA GLY A 118 -6.00 -16.81 -1.80
C GLY A 118 -7.39 -16.52 -1.26
N LYS A 119 -7.63 -16.96 -0.02
CA LYS A 119 -8.84 -16.60 0.74
C LYS A 119 -8.67 -15.20 1.33
N VAL A 120 -9.63 -14.32 1.10
CA VAL A 120 -9.59 -12.93 1.54
C VAL A 120 -10.52 -12.69 2.71
N ILE A 121 -10.02 -12.01 3.75
CA ILE A 121 -10.78 -11.48 4.88
C ILE A 121 -10.52 -9.97 4.93
N VAL A 122 -11.58 -9.16 5.11
CA VAL A 122 -11.49 -7.71 5.17
C VAL A 122 -11.78 -7.24 6.59
N PHE A 123 -10.88 -6.43 7.12
CA PHE A 123 -11.05 -5.73 8.40
C PHE A 123 -11.22 -4.25 8.12
N GLU A 124 -12.17 -3.61 8.82
CA GLU A 124 -12.49 -2.20 8.66
C GLU A 124 -12.40 -1.48 10.00
N SER A 125 -11.91 -0.25 9.97
CA SER A 125 -11.90 0.67 11.10
C SER A 125 -12.30 2.06 10.66
N ASP A 126 -13.13 2.73 11.45
CA ASP A 126 -13.50 4.11 11.18
C ASP A 126 -12.26 5.01 11.26
N TYR A 127 -12.10 5.83 10.26
CA TYR A 127 -10.97 6.75 10.14
C TYR A 127 -11.47 8.20 10.07
N LYS A 128 -11.06 9.02 11.04
CA LYS A 128 -11.23 10.47 10.94
C LYS A 128 -10.13 11.00 10.02
N SER A 129 -10.51 11.44 8.81
CA SER A 129 -9.58 12.08 7.90
C SER A 129 -8.92 13.27 8.59
N PHE A 130 -7.60 13.37 8.50
CA PHE A 130 -6.88 14.55 8.92
C PHE A 130 -7.21 15.67 7.92
N SER A 131 -8.21 16.48 8.24
CA SER A 131 -8.62 17.61 7.40
C SER A 131 -8.07 18.91 7.97
N THR A 132 -7.13 19.50 7.27
CA THR A 132 -6.77 20.93 7.44
C THR A 132 -7.76 21.87 6.76
N GLY A 133 -8.91 21.36 6.30
CA GLY A 133 -9.93 22.14 5.57
C GLY A 133 -11.22 21.36 5.42
N LYS A 134 -12.23 22.05 4.94
CA LYS A 134 -13.61 21.64 4.70
C LYS A 134 -13.73 20.34 3.85
N SER A 135 -13.52 19.18 4.38
CA SER A 135 -13.93 17.94 3.73
C SER A 135 -15.05 17.32 4.54
N ASP A 136 -16.26 17.38 3.99
CA ASP A 136 -17.46 16.75 4.55
C ASP A 136 -17.57 15.26 4.13
N ILE A 137 -16.45 14.59 3.89
CA ILE A 137 -16.46 13.19 3.49
C ILE A 137 -16.81 12.36 4.71
N GLN A 138 -18.01 11.79 4.69
CA GLN A 138 -18.51 10.87 5.71
C GLN A 138 -18.10 9.43 5.38
N ASP A 139 -18.08 8.55 6.39
CA ASP A 139 -17.75 7.12 6.26
C ASP A 139 -16.36 6.80 5.67
N ASN A 140 -15.36 7.57 6.04
CA ASN A 140 -13.99 7.20 5.77
C ASN A 140 -13.60 5.98 6.61
N LYS A 141 -13.17 4.93 5.93
CA LYS A 141 -12.68 3.72 6.57
C LYS A 141 -11.27 3.41 6.11
N GLU A 142 -10.45 3.02 7.05
CA GLU A 142 -9.22 2.29 6.76
C GLU A 142 -9.52 0.81 6.78
N ARG A 143 -8.96 0.10 5.81
CA ARG A 143 -9.20 -1.33 5.64
C ARG A 143 -7.90 -2.09 5.54
N LEU A 144 -7.92 -3.29 6.11
CA LEU A 144 -6.89 -4.29 5.89
C LEU A 144 -7.52 -5.50 5.20
N PHE A 145 -6.94 -5.87 4.07
CA PHE A 145 -7.30 -7.07 3.33
C PHE A 145 -6.25 -8.13 3.65
N LEU A 146 -6.64 -9.15 4.38
CA LEU A 146 -5.79 -10.31 4.62
C LEU A 146 -6.09 -11.39 3.59
N CYS A 147 -5.13 -11.72 2.76
CA CYS A 147 -5.21 -12.83 1.82
C CYS A 147 -4.35 -14.00 2.33
N GLU A 148 -4.99 -15.11 2.68
CA GLU A 148 -4.33 -16.39 2.95
C GLU A 148 -4.09 -17.07 1.59
N VAL A 149 -2.84 -17.03 1.12
CA VAL A 149 -2.46 -17.53 -0.22
C VAL A 149 -2.67 -19.05 -0.29
N PHE A 150 -3.24 -19.54 -1.40
CA PHE A 150 -3.41 -20.96 -1.64
C PHE A 150 -2.05 -21.66 -1.71
N SER A 151 -1.65 -22.29 -0.63
CA SER A 151 -0.41 -23.06 -0.56
C SER A 151 -0.65 -24.47 -0.04
N LYS A 152 0.26 -25.39 -0.40
CA LYS A 152 0.19 -26.79 0.04
C LYS A 152 0.68 -27.02 1.48
N GLU A 153 1.34 -26.02 2.11
CA GLU A 153 1.90 -26.15 3.47
C GLU A 153 1.51 -24.96 4.35
N LYS A 154 0.91 -25.25 5.51
CA LYS A 154 0.61 -24.27 6.57
C LYS A 154 1.67 -24.36 7.67
N LYS A 155 2.45 -23.30 7.86
CA LYS A 155 3.31 -23.14 9.05
C LYS A 155 2.76 -22.05 9.96
N LYS A 156 2.86 -22.29 11.28
CA LYS A 156 2.49 -21.32 12.33
C LYS A 156 3.38 -20.06 12.23
N MET A 157 2.77 -18.89 12.28
CA MET A 157 3.49 -17.64 12.17
C MET A 157 3.31 -16.79 13.43
N ASN A 158 4.42 -16.35 14.03
CA ASN A 158 4.42 -15.36 15.11
C ASN A 158 4.63 -13.98 14.51
N ILE A 159 3.63 -13.11 14.62
CA ILE A 159 3.72 -11.73 14.15
C ILE A 159 4.10 -10.83 15.33
N SER A 160 5.28 -10.24 15.26
CA SER A 160 5.65 -9.11 16.13
C SER A 160 5.95 -7.89 15.27
N CYS A 161 5.36 -6.75 15.61
CA CYS A 161 5.65 -5.50 14.92
C CYS A 161 6.75 -4.75 15.67
N PRO A 162 7.96 -4.60 15.08
CA PRO A 162 9.11 -3.96 15.75
C PRO A 162 9.07 -2.43 15.73
N PHE A 163 8.07 -1.79 15.11
CA PHE A 163 8.06 -0.35 14.89
C PHE A 163 6.81 0.34 15.47
N ASN A 164 7.04 1.39 16.28
CA ASN A 164 6.03 2.38 16.60
C ASN A 164 5.99 3.44 15.49
N TYR A 165 4.97 3.37 14.65
CA TYR A 165 4.76 4.30 13.55
C TYR A 165 3.55 5.19 13.83
N ILE A 166 3.71 6.52 13.69
CA ILE A 166 2.60 7.47 13.81
C ILE A 166 1.66 7.25 12.62
N GLY A 167 0.41 6.83 12.90
CA GLY A 167 -0.53 6.32 11.89
C GLY A 167 -0.54 4.80 11.77
N GLY A 168 0.20 4.11 12.63
CA GLY A 168 0.25 2.65 12.68
C GLY A 168 -1.13 2.03 12.96
N LYS A 169 -1.42 0.97 12.22
CA LYS A 169 -2.69 0.23 12.29
C LYS A 169 -2.70 -0.81 13.42
N PHE A 170 -2.06 -0.50 14.55
CA PHE A 170 -1.94 -1.40 15.72
C PHE A 170 -3.28 -1.89 16.24
N LYS A 171 -4.34 -1.05 16.18
CA LYS A 171 -5.69 -1.45 16.61
C LYS A 171 -6.25 -2.62 15.80
N LEU A 172 -5.78 -2.80 14.57
CA LEU A 172 -6.17 -3.92 13.71
C LEU A 172 -5.33 -5.17 13.96
N LEU A 173 -4.11 -5.04 14.50
CA LEU A 173 -3.28 -6.19 14.86
C LEU A 173 -3.91 -7.07 15.94
N GLU A 174 -4.63 -6.47 16.90
CA GLU A 174 -5.37 -7.23 17.93
C GLU A 174 -6.46 -8.12 17.32
N GLN A 175 -7.08 -7.67 16.21
CA GLN A 175 -8.08 -8.45 15.47
C GLN A 175 -7.45 -9.53 14.59
N LEU A 176 -6.21 -9.32 14.14
CA LEU A 176 -5.48 -10.25 13.28
C LEU A 176 -4.82 -11.38 14.07
N GLN A 177 -4.35 -11.09 15.29
CA GLN A 177 -3.59 -12.04 16.11
C GLN A 177 -4.28 -13.40 16.34
N PRO A 178 -5.60 -13.47 16.61
CA PRO A 178 -6.30 -14.74 16.76
C PRO A 178 -6.27 -15.61 15.50
N LEU A 179 -6.31 -15.00 14.31
CA LEU A 179 -6.36 -15.72 13.04
C LEU A 179 -5.07 -16.53 12.73
N PHE A 180 -3.96 -16.14 13.34
CA PHE A 180 -2.68 -16.81 13.16
C PHE A 180 -2.39 -17.84 14.26
N ASN A 181 -3.13 -17.78 15.38
CA ASN A 181 -2.92 -18.66 16.52
C ASN A 181 -3.89 -19.86 16.58
N GLU A 182 -4.97 -19.87 15.81
CA GLU A 182 -6.06 -20.87 15.94
C GLU A 182 -5.90 -22.13 15.09
N LYS A 183 -4.71 -22.48 14.61
CA LYS A 183 -4.54 -23.74 13.87
C LYS A 183 -3.38 -24.55 14.39
N GLU A 184 -3.64 -25.35 15.43
CA GLU A 184 -2.99 -26.63 15.69
C GLU A 184 -3.70 -27.76 14.93
#